data_b44367f6fa25848e69bd9f5fa120c780
#
_entry.id   b44367f6fa25848e69bd9f5fa120c780
#
_cell.length_a   1.000
_cell.length_b   1.000
_cell.length_c   1.000
_cell.angle_alpha   90.00
_cell.angle_beta   90.00
_cell.angle_gamma   90.00
#
_symmetry.space_group_name_H-M   'P 1'
#
loop_
_entity.id
_entity.type
_entity.pdbx_description
1 polymer ?
#
loop_
_entity_poly.entity_id
_entity_poly.type
_entity_poly.pdbx_seq_one_letter_code
_entity_poly.pdbx_strand_id
1 'polypeptide(L)'
;MQNGYFYILKIAMTRFFSLLILVIFFNCNSNNHSHSHSHSHSHQKDGLHHWEIPSKDPDRIILTFNGNPSTKRAVTWRTDSSVKKAEAQIAVAGLNSDFVKEASTYTANTEEFDLGLYKSNKSLIVNYHSVVFENLKPNTLYAYRVGFAENWSEWIQFKTANDTYSPTQFVYFGDAQNDILNHWSRVIRMA
;
A
#
# COMPACT_ATOMS: atom_id res chain seq x y z
N MET A 1 -71.22 28.23 -20.06
CA MET A 1 -70.19 27.82 -21.00
C MET A 1 -68.75 27.85 -20.46
N GLN A 2 -68.56 27.57 -19.17
CA GLN A 2 -67.22 27.61 -18.55
C GLN A 2 -66.64 26.23 -18.17
N ASN A 3 -67.42 25.16 -18.25
CA ASN A 3 -66.98 23.83 -17.83
C ASN A 3 -66.28 22.98 -18.93
N GLY A 4 -66.37 23.38 -20.19
CA GLY A 4 -65.78 22.63 -21.30
C GLY A 4 -64.25 22.84 -21.48
N TYR A 5 -63.78 24.04 -21.22
CA TYR A 5 -62.37 24.39 -21.37
C TYR A 5 -61.47 23.74 -20.30
N PHE A 6 -61.97 23.55 -19.11
CA PHE A 6 -61.25 22.89 -18.03
C PHE A 6 -61.02 21.39 -18.28
N TYR A 7 -61.98 20.74 -18.95
CA TYR A 7 -61.88 19.31 -19.26
C TYR A 7 -60.90 19.02 -20.39
N ILE A 8 -60.86 19.86 -21.38
CA ILE A 8 -59.94 19.75 -22.55
C ILE A 8 -58.48 20.01 -22.08
N LEU A 9 -58.29 21.00 -21.19
CA LEU A 9 -56.96 21.31 -20.61
C LEU A 9 -56.42 20.18 -19.74
N LYS A 10 -57.29 19.52 -18.96
CA LYS A 10 -56.94 18.37 -18.12
C LYS A 10 -56.54 17.14 -18.93
N ILE A 11 -57.25 16.87 -20.05
CA ILE A 11 -56.91 15.75 -20.94
C ILE A 11 -55.61 16.03 -21.71
N ALA A 12 -55.35 17.25 -22.12
CA ALA A 12 -54.08 17.65 -22.77
C ALA A 12 -52.89 17.54 -21.82
N MET A 13 -53.02 18.00 -20.57
CA MET A 13 -51.95 17.87 -19.57
C MET A 13 -51.62 16.42 -19.20
N THR A 14 -52.65 15.55 -19.09
CA THR A 14 -52.45 14.13 -18.75
C THR A 14 -51.74 13.39 -19.91
N ARG A 15 -52.06 13.71 -21.13
CA ARG A 15 -51.40 13.11 -22.31
C ARG A 15 -49.98 13.62 -22.50
N PHE A 16 -49.72 14.88 -22.16
CA PHE A 16 -48.35 15.44 -22.20
C PHE A 16 -47.44 14.84 -21.12
N PHE A 17 -48.01 14.62 -19.94
CA PHE A 17 -47.24 13.97 -18.84
C PHE A 17 -46.97 12.49 -19.15
N SER A 18 -47.90 11.76 -19.74
CA SER A 18 -47.70 10.36 -20.16
C SER A 18 -46.67 10.26 -21.28
N LEU A 19 -46.61 11.23 -22.22
CA LEU A 19 -45.59 11.24 -23.27
C LEU A 19 -44.20 11.58 -22.72
N LEU A 20 -44.14 12.48 -21.72
CA LEU A 20 -42.89 12.84 -21.06
C LEU A 20 -42.30 11.69 -20.25
N ILE A 21 -43.16 10.90 -19.58
CA ILE A 21 -42.73 9.70 -18.84
C ILE A 21 -42.25 8.62 -19.81
N LEU A 22 -42.86 8.46 -20.97
CA LEU A 22 -42.43 7.47 -21.97
C LEU A 22 -41.06 7.81 -22.58
N VAL A 23 -40.74 9.10 -22.75
CA VAL A 23 -39.42 9.55 -23.27
C VAL A 23 -38.31 9.33 -22.22
N ILE A 24 -38.63 9.42 -20.92
CA ILE A 24 -37.65 9.17 -19.87
C ILE A 24 -37.28 7.67 -19.75
N PHE A 25 -38.22 6.77 -20.08
CA PHE A 25 -37.91 5.33 -20.02
C PHE A 25 -37.15 4.80 -21.26
N PHE A 26 -37.15 5.52 -22.39
CA PHE A 26 -36.40 5.09 -23.57
C PHE A 26 -34.96 5.59 -23.63
N ASN A 27 -34.54 6.49 -22.72
CA ASN A 27 -33.15 6.99 -22.65
C ASN A 27 -32.32 6.28 -21.56
N CYS A 28 -32.76 5.17 -21.01
CA CYS A 28 -31.89 4.23 -20.32
C CYS A 28 -31.19 3.33 -21.35
N ASN A 29 -30.34 3.95 -22.18
CA ASN A 29 -29.31 3.22 -22.87
C ASN A 29 -28.33 2.77 -21.78
N SER A 30 -28.44 1.54 -21.37
CA SER A 30 -27.49 0.88 -20.50
C SER A 30 -26.15 0.80 -21.26
N ASN A 31 -25.37 1.86 -21.18
CA ASN A 31 -23.94 1.71 -21.29
C ASN A 31 -23.55 0.81 -20.10
N ASN A 32 -23.54 -0.48 -20.33
CA ASN A 32 -22.77 -1.42 -19.58
C ASN A 32 -21.29 -0.98 -19.70
N HIS A 33 -20.89 0.05 -18.96
CA HIS A 33 -19.54 0.15 -18.51
C HIS A 33 -19.35 -0.99 -17.51
N SER A 34 -19.15 -2.18 -18.06
CA SER A 34 -18.37 -3.17 -17.40
C SER A 34 -17.02 -2.51 -17.15
N HIS A 35 -16.85 -1.91 -15.98
CA HIS A 35 -15.53 -1.75 -15.41
C HIS A 35 -15.02 -3.17 -15.14
N SER A 36 -14.65 -3.85 -16.20
CA SER A 36 -13.65 -4.87 -16.11
C SER A 36 -12.39 -4.12 -15.68
N HIS A 37 -12.14 -4.07 -14.37
CA HIS A 37 -10.79 -3.95 -13.88
C HIS A 37 -10.09 -5.22 -14.35
N SER A 38 -9.80 -5.29 -15.64
CA SER A 38 -8.74 -6.13 -16.14
C SER A 38 -7.49 -5.52 -15.54
N HIS A 39 -7.12 -5.99 -14.33
CA HIS A 39 -5.72 -6.03 -13.97
C HIS A 39 -5.10 -6.88 -15.06
N SER A 40 -4.68 -6.26 -16.15
CA SER A 40 -3.78 -6.85 -17.11
C SER A 40 -2.50 -7.08 -16.32
N HIS A 41 -2.42 -8.24 -15.65
CA HIS A 41 -1.15 -8.80 -15.27
C HIS A 41 -0.43 -8.99 -16.61
N SER A 42 0.41 -8.04 -16.97
CA SER A 42 1.34 -8.20 -18.07
C SER A 42 2.18 -9.41 -17.68
N HIS A 43 1.83 -10.58 -18.23
CA HIS A 43 2.70 -11.75 -18.18
C HIS A 43 3.95 -11.33 -18.93
N GLN A 44 4.95 -10.92 -18.18
CA GLN A 44 6.24 -10.56 -18.72
C GLN A 44 6.80 -11.82 -19.42
N LYS A 45 7.30 -11.66 -20.63
CA LYS A 45 7.77 -12.76 -21.51
C LYS A 45 8.80 -13.70 -20.87
N ASP A 46 9.36 -13.35 -19.72
CA ASP A 46 10.40 -14.10 -19.02
C ASP A 46 9.87 -14.94 -17.85
N GLY A 47 8.56 -15.04 -17.67
CA GLY A 47 7.94 -15.88 -16.63
C GLY A 47 8.10 -15.38 -15.20
N LEU A 48 8.61 -14.16 -15.00
CA LEU A 48 8.72 -13.49 -13.70
C LEU A 48 7.50 -12.61 -13.46
N HIS A 49 6.98 -12.64 -12.25
CA HIS A 49 5.93 -11.71 -11.80
C HIS A 49 6.55 -10.37 -11.43
N HIS A 50 5.79 -9.27 -11.56
CA HIS A 50 6.27 -7.92 -11.26
C HIS A 50 6.81 -7.77 -9.82
N TRP A 51 6.26 -8.52 -8.85
CA TRP A 51 6.76 -8.52 -7.46
C TRP A 51 8.05 -9.32 -7.25
N GLU A 52 8.47 -10.11 -8.24
CA GLU A 52 9.74 -10.85 -8.19
C GLU A 52 10.90 -9.97 -8.67
N ILE A 53 10.59 -9.02 -9.56
CA ILE A 53 11.59 -8.14 -10.16
C ILE A 53 11.81 -6.94 -9.25
N PRO A 54 13.04 -6.74 -8.75
CA PRO A 54 13.37 -5.55 -7.99
C PRO A 54 13.32 -4.29 -8.86
N SER A 55 12.98 -3.16 -8.26
CA SER A 55 13.02 -1.85 -8.89
C SER A 55 13.84 -0.88 -8.03
N LYS A 56 13.88 0.39 -8.42
CA LYS A 56 14.46 1.44 -7.57
C LYS A 56 13.61 1.73 -6.34
N ASP A 57 12.31 1.41 -6.41
CA ASP A 57 11.43 1.58 -5.26
C ASP A 57 11.75 0.50 -4.22
N PRO A 58 11.84 0.86 -2.94
CA PRO A 58 12.11 -0.10 -1.88
C PRO A 58 10.97 -1.09 -1.74
N ASP A 59 11.30 -2.37 -1.74
CA ASP A 59 10.38 -3.46 -1.48
C ASP A 59 10.88 -4.37 -0.35
N ARG A 60 10.07 -5.35 0.06
CA ARG A 60 10.42 -6.32 1.10
C ARG A 60 10.94 -5.65 2.38
N ILE A 61 10.28 -4.57 2.78
CA ILE A 61 10.64 -3.80 3.97
C ILE A 61 10.28 -4.62 5.20
N ILE A 62 11.28 -4.96 6.00
CA ILE A 62 11.11 -5.77 7.21
C ILE A 62 11.71 -5.04 8.39
N LEU A 63 10.88 -4.76 9.40
CA LEU A 63 11.33 -4.22 10.68
C LEU A 63 11.49 -5.35 11.69
N THR A 64 12.65 -5.42 12.32
CA THR A 64 12.99 -6.49 13.28
C THR A 64 13.52 -5.95 14.60
N PHE A 65 13.59 -6.82 15.57
CA PHE A 65 14.31 -6.56 16.82
C PHE A 65 15.82 -6.65 16.59
N ASN A 66 16.56 -5.74 17.21
CA ASN A 66 18.02 -5.76 17.25
C ASN A 66 18.49 -5.36 18.64
N GLY A 67 18.69 -6.34 19.52
CA GLY A 67 19.04 -6.11 20.92
C GLY A 67 17.84 -5.61 21.74
N ASN A 68 18.00 -4.53 22.50
CA ASN A 68 16.98 -4.03 23.42
C ASN A 68 15.76 -3.46 22.67
N PRO A 69 14.57 -4.09 22.78
CA PRO A 69 13.38 -3.67 22.05
C PRO A 69 12.77 -2.34 22.51
N SER A 70 13.18 -1.80 23.64
CA SER A 70 12.72 -0.47 24.09
C SER A 70 13.52 0.67 23.46
N THR A 71 14.73 0.41 22.97
CA THR A 71 15.65 1.46 22.49
C THR A 71 16.24 1.21 21.11
N LYS A 72 16.02 0.03 20.50
CA LYS A 72 16.58 -0.32 19.20
C LYS A 72 15.59 -1.03 18.28
N ARG A 73 15.73 -0.80 16.97
CA ARG A 73 15.07 -1.53 15.89
C ARG A 73 16.00 -1.61 14.69
N ALA A 74 15.93 -2.69 13.95
CA ALA A 74 16.58 -2.78 12.65
C ALA A 74 15.54 -2.83 11.54
N VAL A 75 15.83 -2.20 10.42
CA VAL A 75 15.03 -2.28 9.19
C VAL A 75 15.90 -2.76 8.05
N THR A 76 15.38 -3.67 7.25
CA THR A 76 16.00 -4.11 6.00
C THR A 76 15.01 -3.95 4.86
N TRP A 77 15.51 -3.71 3.66
CA TRP A 77 14.70 -3.62 2.44
C TRP A 77 15.54 -3.97 1.22
N ARG A 78 14.88 -4.17 0.10
CA ARG A 78 15.51 -4.51 -1.18
C ARG A 78 15.25 -3.42 -2.21
N THR A 79 16.21 -3.24 -3.12
CA THR A 79 16.07 -2.49 -4.37
C THR A 79 16.76 -3.25 -5.50
N ASP A 80 16.67 -2.75 -6.73
CA ASP A 80 17.53 -3.21 -7.82
C ASP A 80 18.99 -2.83 -7.58
N SER A 81 19.88 -3.44 -8.34
CA SER A 81 21.33 -3.26 -8.20
C SER A 81 21.82 -1.86 -8.59
N SER A 82 21.01 -0.99 -9.17
CA SER A 82 21.39 0.38 -9.53
C SER A 82 21.41 1.33 -8.32
N VAL A 83 20.67 1.02 -7.25
CA VAL A 83 20.60 1.84 -6.04
C VAL A 83 21.77 1.49 -5.11
N LYS A 84 22.90 2.16 -5.29
CA LYS A 84 24.12 1.90 -4.50
C LYS A 84 24.18 2.62 -3.15
N LYS A 85 23.31 3.60 -2.94
CA LYS A 85 23.15 4.34 -1.68
C LYS A 85 21.71 4.36 -1.30
N ALA A 86 21.43 4.14 -0.05
CA ALA A 86 20.07 4.17 0.47
C ALA A 86 20.06 4.75 1.88
N GLU A 87 18.90 5.20 2.31
CA GLU A 87 18.70 5.89 3.57
C GLU A 87 17.40 5.41 4.24
N ALA A 88 17.36 5.55 5.55
CA ALA A 88 16.15 5.44 6.33
C ALA A 88 15.90 6.74 7.09
N GLN A 89 14.66 7.16 7.18
CA GLN A 89 14.24 8.28 7.99
C GLN A 89 13.33 7.81 9.11
N ILE A 90 13.46 8.43 10.29
CA ILE A 90 12.65 8.11 11.46
C ILE A 90 12.33 9.37 12.25
N ALA A 91 11.12 9.46 12.76
CA ALA A 91 10.69 10.49 13.70
C ALA A 91 9.72 9.92 14.73
N VAL A 92 9.52 10.62 15.84
CA VAL A 92 8.40 10.34 16.74
C VAL A 92 7.11 10.66 16.00
N ALA A 93 6.20 9.70 15.92
CA ALA A 93 4.93 9.88 15.21
C ALA A 93 4.05 10.91 15.93
N GLY A 94 3.57 11.92 15.19
CA GLY A 94 2.64 12.93 15.67
C GLY A 94 1.20 12.68 15.18
N LEU A 95 0.28 13.53 15.65
CA LEU A 95 -1.13 13.47 15.21
C LEU A 95 -1.33 14.05 13.80
N ASN A 96 -0.38 14.80 13.29
CA ASN A 96 -0.37 15.41 11.96
C ASN A 96 0.92 15.05 11.22
N SER A 97 1.09 15.53 10.00
CA SER A 97 2.26 15.26 9.16
C SER A 97 3.50 16.09 9.51
N ASP A 98 3.47 16.96 10.50
CA ASP A 98 4.60 17.85 10.84
C ASP A 98 5.81 17.07 11.36
N PHE A 99 5.61 15.85 11.89
CA PHE A 99 6.70 14.99 12.34
C PHE A 99 7.74 14.73 11.24
N VAL A 100 7.37 14.85 9.98
CA VAL A 100 8.29 14.68 8.84
C VAL A 100 9.43 15.68 8.88
N LYS A 101 9.20 16.89 9.40
CA LYS A 101 10.21 17.96 9.53
C LYS A 101 11.26 17.64 10.61
N GLU A 102 10.89 16.79 11.57
CA GLU A 102 11.73 16.38 12.69
C GLU A 102 12.44 15.02 12.42
N ALA A 103 12.31 14.50 11.20
CA ALA A 103 12.85 13.19 10.89
C ALA A 103 14.38 13.21 10.83
N SER A 104 14.98 12.28 11.56
CA SER A 104 16.42 11.99 11.47
C SER A 104 16.69 11.03 10.31
N THR A 105 17.77 11.26 9.57
CA THR A 105 18.18 10.43 8.44
C THR A 105 19.38 9.57 8.80
N TYR A 106 19.33 8.30 8.43
CA TYR A 106 20.38 7.30 8.63
C TYR A 106 20.80 6.75 7.28
N THR A 107 22.12 6.74 7.01
CA THR A 107 22.68 6.07 5.84
C THR A 107 22.65 4.56 6.04
N ALA A 108 22.17 3.84 5.04
CA ALA A 108 22.09 2.38 5.10
C ALA A 108 23.42 1.71 4.77
N ASN A 109 23.67 0.56 5.41
CA ASN A 109 24.61 -0.42 4.88
C ASN A 109 23.98 -1.08 3.67
N THR A 110 24.71 -1.19 2.55
CA THR A 110 24.22 -1.76 1.29
C THR A 110 25.09 -2.95 0.90
N GLU A 111 24.43 -4.08 0.69
CA GLU A 111 25.08 -5.32 0.25
C GLU A 111 24.45 -5.80 -1.06
N GLU A 112 25.30 -6.03 -2.06
CA GLU A 112 24.87 -6.62 -3.31
C GLU A 112 24.72 -8.13 -3.15
N PHE A 113 23.62 -8.68 -3.66
CA PHE A 113 23.33 -10.09 -3.58
C PHE A 113 22.89 -10.64 -4.93
N ASP A 114 23.53 -11.72 -5.37
CA ASP A 114 23.15 -12.46 -6.57
C ASP A 114 22.17 -13.59 -6.18
N LEU A 115 20.93 -13.43 -6.62
CA LEU A 115 19.88 -14.43 -6.41
C LEU A 115 20.02 -15.67 -7.32
N GLY A 116 21.03 -15.68 -8.19
CA GLY A 116 21.29 -16.74 -9.14
C GLY A 116 20.32 -16.74 -10.33
N LEU A 117 20.32 -17.84 -11.06
CA LEU A 117 19.45 -18.03 -12.23
C LEU A 117 18.04 -18.35 -11.76
N TYR A 118 17.20 -17.33 -11.68
CA TYR A 118 15.80 -17.49 -11.30
C TYR A 118 14.90 -17.44 -12.55
N LYS A 119 14.26 -18.59 -12.91
CA LYS A 119 13.28 -18.74 -14.01
C LYS A 119 13.68 -18.14 -15.40
N SER A 120 14.69 -17.33 -15.45
CA SER A 120 15.31 -16.80 -16.67
C SER A 120 16.78 -17.19 -16.64
N ASN A 121 17.40 -17.45 -17.77
CA ASN A 121 18.83 -17.79 -17.85
C ASN A 121 19.74 -16.58 -17.54
N LYS A 122 19.26 -15.62 -16.75
CA LYS A 122 19.99 -14.44 -16.32
C LYS A 122 20.08 -14.38 -14.81
N SER A 123 21.23 -14.02 -14.28
CA SER A 123 21.41 -13.74 -12.86
C SER A 123 20.61 -12.50 -12.46
N LEU A 124 19.88 -12.59 -11.35
CA LEU A 124 19.13 -11.50 -10.79
C LEU A 124 19.93 -10.90 -9.63
N ILE A 125 20.57 -9.76 -9.89
CA ILE A 125 21.36 -9.04 -8.89
C ILE A 125 20.49 -7.97 -8.23
N VAL A 126 20.53 -7.94 -6.91
CA VAL A 126 19.75 -7.02 -6.08
C VAL A 126 20.66 -6.34 -5.05
N ASN A 127 20.23 -5.22 -4.49
CA ASN A 127 20.83 -4.66 -3.30
C ASN A 127 19.90 -4.83 -2.10
N TYR A 128 20.45 -5.34 -1.00
CA TYR A 128 19.82 -5.30 0.32
C TYR A 128 20.44 -4.17 1.12
N HIS A 129 19.58 -3.41 1.75
CA HIS A 129 19.93 -2.28 2.58
C HIS A 129 19.52 -2.55 4.02
N SER A 130 20.31 -2.05 4.96
CA SER A 130 19.99 -2.21 6.39
C SER A 130 20.36 -0.97 7.19
N VAL A 131 19.51 -0.64 8.17
CA VAL A 131 19.75 0.42 9.15
C VAL A 131 19.36 -0.10 10.54
N VAL A 132 20.15 0.26 11.54
CA VAL A 132 19.78 0.08 12.94
C VAL A 132 19.45 1.45 13.52
N PHE A 133 18.22 1.64 13.94
CA PHE A 133 17.81 2.78 14.75
C PHE A 133 18.19 2.53 16.21
N GLU A 134 18.98 3.40 16.78
CA GLU A 134 19.46 3.33 18.17
C GLU A 134 18.99 4.52 18.99
N ASN A 135 19.11 4.41 20.31
CA ASN A 135 18.74 5.46 21.26
C ASN A 135 17.28 5.93 21.14
N LEU A 136 16.40 5.03 20.76
CA LEU A 136 14.98 5.28 20.73
C LEU A 136 14.44 5.43 22.16
N LYS A 137 13.40 6.22 22.35
CA LYS A 137 12.69 6.35 23.62
C LYS A 137 11.79 5.14 23.82
N PRO A 138 11.75 4.55 25.04
CA PRO A 138 10.81 3.48 25.37
C PRO A 138 9.35 3.92 25.21
N ASN A 139 8.46 2.94 25.02
CA ASN A 139 7.00 3.14 24.97
C ASN A 139 6.55 4.28 24.01
N THR A 140 7.29 4.51 22.93
CA THR A 140 7.11 5.65 22.04
C THR A 140 6.71 5.15 20.64
N LEU A 141 5.70 5.79 20.04
CA LEU A 141 5.30 5.55 18.67
C LEU A 141 6.23 6.32 17.73
N TYR A 142 6.85 5.59 16.80
CA TYR A 142 7.70 6.13 15.76
C TYR A 142 7.08 5.91 14.39
N ALA A 143 7.38 6.81 13.45
CA ALA A 143 7.17 6.61 12.03
C ALA A 143 8.52 6.56 11.33
N TYR A 144 8.70 5.63 10.40
CA TYR A 144 9.90 5.52 9.58
C TYR A 144 9.54 5.28 8.12
N ARG A 145 10.46 5.62 7.24
CA ARG A 145 10.44 5.25 5.82
C ARG A 145 11.84 4.92 5.34
N VAL A 146 11.94 4.18 4.24
CA VAL A 146 13.21 3.78 3.63
C VAL A 146 13.22 4.14 2.16
N GLY A 147 14.40 4.42 1.60
CA GLY A 147 14.51 4.77 0.19
C GLY A 147 15.76 5.57 -0.11
N PHE A 148 15.70 6.30 -1.22
CA PHE A 148 16.75 7.25 -1.62
C PHE A 148 16.22 8.22 -2.68
N ALA A 149 16.65 9.47 -2.62
CA ALA A 149 16.28 10.53 -3.56
C ALA A 149 14.76 10.69 -3.71
N GLU A 150 14.18 10.31 -4.85
CA GLU A 150 12.75 10.41 -5.13
C GLU A 150 11.98 9.11 -4.82
N ASN A 151 12.68 8.00 -4.60
CA ASN A 151 12.12 6.68 -4.38
C ASN A 151 12.05 6.36 -2.88
N TRP A 152 10.98 6.78 -2.22
CA TRP A 152 10.72 6.50 -0.81
C TRP A 152 9.53 5.59 -0.63
N SER A 153 9.58 4.73 0.39
CA SER A 153 8.40 4.02 0.86
C SER A 153 7.39 4.99 1.49
N GLU A 154 6.19 4.51 1.72
CA GLU A 154 5.27 5.14 2.67
C GLU A 154 5.86 5.23 4.07
N TRP A 155 5.29 6.08 4.92
CA TRP A 155 5.62 6.14 6.33
C TRP A 155 4.95 4.98 7.07
N ILE A 156 5.77 4.11 7.67
CA ILE A 156 5.36 2.92 8.42
C ILE A 156 5.53 3.22 9.92
N GLN A 157 4.57 2.83 10.74
CA GLN A 157 4.63 3.09 12.18
C GLN A 157 4.96 1.83 12.97
N PHE A 158 5.68 2.03 14.06
CA PHE A 158 5.89 1.01 15.10
C PHE A 158 6.00 1.66 16.48
N LYS A 159 5.73 0.88 17.51
CA LYS A 159 5.93 1.31 18.90
C LYS A 159 7.10 0.57 19.52
N THR A 160 7.98 1.30 20.23
CA THR A 160 9.03 0.68 21.05
C THR A 160 8.40 0.00 22.27
N ALA A 161 9.06 -1.04 22.78
CA ALA A 161 8.64 -1.69 24.02
C ALA A 161 8.80 -0.75 25.22
N ASN A 162 8.14 -1.09 26.33
CA ASN A 162 8.42 -0.47 27.61
C ASN A 162 9.84 -0.83 28.09
N ASP A 163 10.43 0.00 28.91
CA ASP A 163 11.69 -0.29 29.63
C ASP A 163 11.46 -1.04 30.97
N THR A 164 10.20 -1.13 31.39
CA THR A 164 9.74 -1.86 32.54
C THR A 164 8.91 -3.07 32.15
N TYR A 165 8.79 -4.05 33.03
CA TYR A 165 7.97 -5.24 32.81
C TYR A 165 6.54 -4.84 32.51
N SER A 166 6.02 -5.29 31.38
CA SER A 166 4.61 -5.14 31.00
C SER A 166 4.16 -6.35 30.17
N PRO A 167 2.88 -6.75 30.26
CA PRO A 167 2.34 -7.79 29.40
C PRO A 167 2.54 -7.45 27.92
N THR A 168 3.01 -8.44 27.15
CA THR A 168 3.20 -8.29 25.70
C THR A 168 2.26 -9.24 24.97
N GLN A 169 1.59 -8.72 23.96
CA GLN A 169 0.79 -9.52 23.04
C GLN A 169 1.48 -9.55 21.67
N PHE A 170 1.46 -10.70 21.04
CA PHE A 170 1.96 -10.85 19.67
C PHE A 170 1.07 -11.81 18.89
N VAL A 171 1.07 -11.67 17.57
CA VAL A 171 0.39 -12.59 16.66
C VAL A 171 1.46 -13.36 15.89
N TYR A 172 1.32 -14.66 15.86
CA TYR A 172 2.17 -15.53 15.06
C TYR A 172 1.37 -16.04 13.86
N PHE A 173 1.92 -15.86 12.66
CA PHE A 173 1.38 -16.44 11.44
C PHE A 173 2.30 -17.56 10.96
N GLY A 174 1.71 -18.64 10.48
CA GLY A 174 2.39 -19.61 9.63
C GLY A 174 2.64 -19.03 8.23
N ASP A 175 3.28 -19.78 7.35
CA ASP A 175 3.55 -19.34 6.00
C ASP A 175 2.27 -19.28 5.15
N ALA A 176 2.18 -18.22 4.36
CA ALA A 176 1.09 -18.01 3.43
C ALA A 176 1.42 -18.74 2.12
N GLN A 177 0.72 -19.83 1.81
CA GLN A 177 1.03 -20.63 0.62
C GLN A 177 0.00 -20.51 -0.49
N ASN A 178 -1.28 -20.49 -0.17
CA ASN A 178 -2.35 -20.53 -1.15
C ASN A 178 -3.14 -19.22 -1.17
N ASP A 179 -3.41 -18.72 -2.38
CA ASP A 179 -4.30 -17.60 -2.65
C ASP A 179 -4.02 -16.34 -1.80
N ILE A 180 -2.73 -16.02 -1.68
CA ILE A 180 -2.21 -14.97 -0.80
C ILE A 180 -2.89 -13.63 -1.08
N LEU A 181 -3.03 -13.27 -2.36
CA LEU A 181 -3.58 -11.98 -2.76
C LEU A 181 -5.04 -11.80 -2.34
N ASN A 182 -5.83 -12.87 -2.38
CA ASN A 182 -7.27 -12.79 -2.09
C ASN A 182 -7.59 -12.94 -0.60
N HIS A 183 -6.79 -13.67 0.15
CA HIS A 183 -7.12 -14.05 1.53
C HIS A 183 -6.21 -13.44 2.59
N TRP A 184 -4.89 -13.38 2.38
CA TRP A 184 -3.95 -12.92 3.39
C TRP A 184 -4.14 -11.45 3.80
N SER A 185 -4.48 -10.58 2.88
CA SER A 185 -4.74 -9.18 3.19
C SER A 185 -5.88 -8.99 4.22
N ARG A 186 -6.83 -9.92 4.26
CA ARG A 186 -7.91 -9.93 5.26
C ARG A 186 -7.42 -10.40 6.62
N VAL A 187 -6.63 -11.47 6.65
CA VAL A 187 -6.03 -12.02 7.87
C VAL A 187 -5.14 -11.00 8.57
N ILE A 188 -4.24 -10.36 7.80
CA ILE A 188 -3.35 -9.32 8.34
C ILE A 188 -4.13 -8.12 8.90
N ARG A 189 -5.25 -7.73 8.29
CA ARG A 189 -6.07 -6.61 8.81
C ARG A 189 -6.85 -6.96 10.07
N MET A 190 -7.03 -8.24 10.38
CA MET A 190 -7.73 -8.68 11.59
C MET A 190 -6.79 -8.87 12.77
N ALA A 191 -5.48 -8.87 12.56
CA ALA A 191 -4.44 -9.01 13.57
C ALA A 191 -4.06 -7.66 14.16
#